data_9f66333fdb6492f044090b7ad1dbf219
#
_entry.id   9f66333fdb6492f044090b7ad1dbf219
#
_cell.length_a   1.000
_cell.length_b   1.000
_cell.length_c   1.000
_cell.angle_alpha   90.00
_cell.angle_beta   90.00
_cell.angle_gamma   90.00
#
_symmetry.space_group_name_H-M   'P 1'
#
loop_
_entity.id
_entity.type
_entity.pdbx_description
1 polymer ?
#
loop_
_entity_poly.entity_id
_entity_poly.type
_entity_poly.pdbx_seq_one_letter_code
_entity_poly.pdbx_strand_id
1 'polypeptide(L)'
;MSASKTHRSILKHFIPTFRAEGVGAKVRRSIGLGLSNTPHHGQETITLLLDNYIAHEDFTGSKGILRPGDLQFMTAGKGVVHSEIPVIMSTNDRPAQGMQLWVALPKDLINCKPRYRDLRNEEIPVAKPYDNDGKKLTVKVISGESYDVKSVQDLAYTPVVYYQYTSLRKGTKFVQEVDPKMNCFIYVKEGSIKIKDTVYETNSAIFFNPDGNLIEGEIAAEDDKLTEFFIIAGQILDQEIVQYGPFIDVSEQNIYETFRNYQLGINGFENVRTWNSVIDKGVDENLAKEWLAKDGYEFVPHK
;
A
#
# COMPACT_ATOMS: atom_id res chain seq x y z
N MET A 1 -11.66 -3.29 -31.64
CA MET A 1 -11.89 -4.73 -31.40
C MET A 1 -11.72 -4.95 -29.92
N SER A 2 -12.77 -5.41 -29.21
CA SER A 2 -12.65 -5.75 -27.77
C SER A 2 -11.69 -6.94 -27.64
N ALA A 3 -10.64 -6.80 -26.86
CA ALA A 3 -9.76 -7.92 -26.58
C ALA A 3 -10.55 -9.07 -25.95
N SER A 4 -10.27 -10.29 -26.37
CA SER A 4 -10.92 -11.47 -25.79
C SER A 4 -10.63 -11.52 -24.28
N LYS A 5 -11.70 -11.65 -23.47
CA LYS A 5 -11.56 -11.77 -22.01
C LYS A 5 -11.10 -13.19 -21.68
N THR A 6 -9.93 -13.30 -21.06
CA THR A 6 -9.34 -14.58 -20.66
C THR A 6 -8.99 -14.50 -19.16
N HIS A 7 -9.47 -15.50 -18.40
CA HIS A 7 -9.20 -15.56 -16.97
C HIS A 7 -7.73 -15.84 -16.70
N ARG A 8 -7.17 -15.15 -15.71
CA ARG A 8 -5.84 -15.44 -15.20
C ARG A 8 -5.83 -16.73 -14.40
N SER A 9 -4.80 -17.53 -14.59
CA SER A 9 -4.55 -18.69 -13.74
C SER A 9 -3.87 -18.28 -12.43
N ILE A 10 -4.14 -19.05 -11.35
CA ILE A 10 -3.50 -18.82 -10.05
C ILE A 10 -2.09 -19.41 -10.09
N LEU A 11 -1.08 -18.58 -9.79
CA LEU A 11 0.33 -18.98 -9.70
C LEU A 11 0.63 -19.65 -8.37
N LYS A 12 0.23 -19.02 -7.27
CA LYS A 12 0.44 -19.49 -5.89
C LYS A 12 -0.52 -18.83 -4.93
N HIS A 13 -0.68 -19.49 -3.78
CA HIS A 13 -1.44 -18.97 -2.65
C HIS A 13 -0.69 -19.29 -1.36
N PHE A 14 -0.70 -18.37 -0.40
CA PHE A 14 -0.18 -18.60 0.96
C PHE A 14 -0.82 -17.63 1.97
N ILE A 15 -0.68 -17.95 3.25
CA ILE A 15 -1.09 -17.10 4.36
C ILE A 15 0.18 -16.60 5.08
N PRO A 16 0.49 -15.28 5.00
CA PRO A 16 1.65 -14.72 5.68
C PRO A 16 1.54 -14.85 7.20
N THR A 17 2.67 -15.05 7.87
CA THR A 17 2.76 -15.08 9.34
C THR A 17 3.11 -13.72 9.92
N PHE A 18 2.68 -13.45 11.16
CA PHE A 18 3.06 -12.23 11.87
C PHE A 18 4.54 -12.23 12.25
N ARG A 19 5.17 -11.04 12.16
CA ARG A 19 6.51 -10.77 12.68
C ARG A 19 6.47 -9.49 13.52
N ALA A 20 7.24 -9.44 14.60
CA ALA A 20 7.42 -8.24 15.41
C ALA A 20 8.42 -7.30 14.73
N GLU A 21 8.13 -6.00 14.72
CA GLU A 21 8.98 -4.98 14.13
C GLU A 21 8.94 -3.71 14.97
N GLY A 22 10.11 -3.30 15.46
CA GLY A 22 10.24 -2.12 16.28
C GLY A 22 9.41 -2.13 17.57
N VAL A 23 9.30 -0.98 18.22
CA VAL A 23 8.50 -0.82 19.44
C VAL A 23 7.02 -0.72 19.08
N GLY A 24 6.25 -1.71 19.51
CA GLY A 24 4.77 -1.71 19.39
C GLY A 24 4.21 -2.10 18.03
N ALA A 25 5.04 -2.39 17.02
CA ALA A 25 4.55 -2.80 15.71
C ALA A 25 4.56 -4.31 15.52
N LYS A 26 3.46 -4.86 14.98
CA LYS A 26 3.38 -6.24 14.49
C LYS A 26 2.97 -6.19 13.02
N VAL A 27 3.77 -6.75 12.13
CA VAL A 27 3.51 -6.76 10.70
C VAL A 27 3.35 -8.16 10.15
N ARG A 28 2.46 -8.32 9.17
CA ARG A 28 2.42 -9.48 8.29
C ARG A 28 3.06 -9.06 6.99
N ARG A 29 4.18 -9.66 6.66
CA ARG A 29 4.88 -9.35 5.43
C ARG A 29 4.74 -10.49 4.44
N SER A 30 4.37 -10.12 3.24
CA SER A 30 4.67 -10.94 2.07
C SER A 30 6.15 -10.81 1.68
N ILE A 31 6.79 -9.66 1.97
CA ILE A 31 8.20 -9.35 1.72
C ILE A 31 8.65 -8.23 2.69
N GLY A 32 9.73 -8.37 3.41
CA GLY A 32 10.79 -7.56 3.95
C GLY A 32 10.76 -6.50 4.97
N LEU A 33 11.07 -5.52 5.53
CA LEU A 33 11.80 -4.82 6.62
C LEU A 33 11.15 -3.52 7.17
N GLY A 34 11.56 -3.10 8.38
CA GLY A 34 11.14 -2.14 9.42
C GLY A 34 10.64 -0.72 9.14
N LEU A 35 10.15 0.02 10.19
CA LEU A 35 9.34 1.23 10.06
C LEU A 35 9.96 2.53 10.65
N SER A 36 11.08 2.50 11.39
CA SER A 36 11.73 3.71 11.93
C SER A 36 13.07 3.98 11.24
N ASN A 37 13.32 5.24 10.88
CA ASN A 37 14.54 5.69 10.18
C ASN A 37 14.90 4.80 8.98
N THR A 38 13.88 4.38 8.23
CA THR A 38 14.06 3.47 7.11
C THR A 38 14.54 4.24 5.89
N PRO A 39 15.73 3.92 5.35
CA PRO A 39 16.14 4.47 4.06
C PRO A 39 15.42 3.77 2.92
N HIS A 40 15.13 4.47 1.84
CA HIS A 40 14.61 3.90 0.60
C HIS A 40 15.36 4.47 -0.60
N HIS A 41 15.49 3.68 -1.66
CA HIS A 41 16.05 4.07 -2.95
C HIS A 41 15.42 3.25 -4.07
N GLY A 42 15.21 3.88 -5.23
CA GLY A 42 14.80 3.20 -6.46
C GLY A 42 13.37 2.65 -6.46
N GLN A 43 12.55 3.07 -5.52
CA GLN A 43 11.19 2.58 -5.36
C GLN A 43 10.20 3.66 -4.94
N GLU A 44 8.95 3.29 -5.03
CA GLU A 44 7.82 4.02 -4.44
C GLU A 44 7.22 3.18 -3.31
N THR A 45 6.74 3.84 -2.26
CA THR A 45 5.91 3.22 -1.23
C THR A 45 4.50 3.78 -1.32
N ILE A 46 3.51 2.91 -1.22
CA ILE A 46 2.09 3.26 -1.22
C ILE A 46 1.51 2.74 0.07
N THR A 47 1.23 3.63 1.01
CA THR A 47 0.72 3.30 2.33
C THR A 47 -0.76 3.65 2.41
N LEU A 48 -1.62 2.65 2.62
CA LEU A 48 -3.04 2.82 2.95
C LEU A 48 -3.21 2.52 4.44
N LEU A 49 -3.64 3.50 5.21
CA LEU A 49 -3.98 3.28 6.61
C LEU A 49 -5.41 2.75 6.72
N LEU A 50 -5.60 1.65 7.48
CA LEU A 50 -6.87 0.98 7.63
C LEU A 50 -7.53 1.25 8.98
N ASP A 51 -6.73 1.39 10.05
CA ASP A 51 -7.23 1.63 11.41
C ASP A 51 -6.20 2.40 12.24
N ASN A 52 -6.67 3.21 13.18
CA ASN A 52 -5.90 4.13 14.02
C ASN A 52 -5.11 5.17 13.22
N TYR A 53 -4.05 5.72 13.76
CA TYR A 53 -3.28 6.83 13.21
C TYR A 53 -1.81 6.46 13.09
N ILE A 54 -1.17 6.92 12.01
CA ILE A 54 0.29 6.84 11.83
C ILE A 54 0.84 8.23 11.59
N ALA A 55 1.84 8.62 12.38
CA ALA A 55 2.65 9.79 12.10
C ALA A 55 3.78 9.41 11.15
N HIS A 56 4.09 10.27 10.21
CA HIS A 56 5.23 10.13 9.32
C HIS A 56 6.04 11.41 9.26
N GLU A 57 7.32 11.29 9.10
CA GLU A 57 8.23 12.38 8.76
C GLU A 57 9.48 11.87 8.06
N ASP A 58 10.12 12.72 7.29
CA ASP A 58 11.34 12.40 6.58
C ASP A 58 12.43 13.48 6.71
N PHE A 59 13.62 13.14 6.27
CA PHE A 59 14.77 14.00 6.30
C PHE A 59 14.72 15.18 5.30
N THR A 60 13.71 15.27 4.44
CA THR A 60 13.48 16.40 3.53
C THR A 60 12.57 17.47 4.16
N GLY A 61 11.97 17.15 5.31
CA GLY A 61 11.05 18.02 6.04
C GLY A 61 9.56 17.73 5.78
N SER A 62 9.24 16.69 4.99
CA SER A 62 7.86 16.21 4.88
C SER A 62 7.45 15.57 6.18
N LYS A 63 6.22 15.85 6.64
CA LYS A 63 5.63 15.24 7.84
C LYS A 63 4.12 15.37 7.84
N GLY A 64 3.45 14.45 8.52
CA GLY A 64 2.00 14.47 8.64
C GLY A 64 1.46 13.33 9.48
N ILE A 65 0.13 13.29 9.57
CA ILE A 65 -0.64 12.21 10.19
C ILE A 65 -1.55 11.60 9.13
N LEU A 66 -1.47 10.28 8.98
CA LEU A 66 -2.45 9.49 8.23
C LEU A 66 -3.59 9.08 9.16
N ARG A 67 -4.80 9.27 8.69
CA ARG A 67 -6.06 8.83 9.33
C ARG A 67 -6.55 7.54 8.67
N PRO A 68 -7.45 6.79 9.29
CA PRO A 68 -8.06 5.63 8.64
C PRO A 68 -8.65 5.95 7.27
N GLY A 69 -8.23 5.22 6.27
CA GLY A 69 -8.60 5.39 4.87
C GLY A 69 -7.71 6.34 4.07
N ASP A 70 -6.84 7.13 4.71
CA ASP A 70 -5.88 8.00 4.03
C ASP A 70 -4.77 7.17 3.35
N LEU A 71 -4.24 7.73 2.27
CA LEU A 71 -3.14 7.17 1.49
C LEU A 71 -1.95 8.11 1.49
N GLN A 72 -0.75 7.52 1.54
CA GLN A 72 0.49 8.22 1.22
C GLN A 72 1.20 7.54 0.07
N PHE A 73 1.51 8.30 -0.96
CA PHE A 73 2.43 7.94 -2.03
C PHE A 73 3.77 8.63 -1.78
N MET A 74 4.82 7.86 -1.60
CA MET A 74 6.18 8.36 -1.53
C MET A 74 7.00 7.77 -2.67
N THR A 75 7.57 8.63 -3.50
CA THR A 75 8.62 8.23 -4.44
C THR A 75 9.96 8.49 -3.78
N ALA A 76 10.72 7.44 -3.47
CA ALA A 76 12.03 7.59 -2.85
C ALA A 76 13.10 8.07 -3.87
N GLY A 77 12.98 7.64 -5.13
CA GLY A 77 13.92 8.03 -6.18
C GLY A 77 15.37 7.79 -5.76
N LYS A 78 16.20 8.83 -5.82
CA LYS A 78 17.63 8.76 -5.46
C LYS A 78 17.92 8.51 -3.98
N GLY A 79 16.95 8.73 -3.09
CA GLY A 79 17.07 8.41 -1.66
C GLY A 79 16.14 9.22 -0.77
N VAL A 80 15.54 8.53 0.19
CA VAL A 80 14.76 9.10 1.31
C VAL A 80 15.09 8.30 2.56
N VAL A 81 15.14 8.99 3.70
CA VAL A 81 15.08 8.36 5.03
C VAL A 81 13.88 8.93 5.75
N HIS A 82 13.00 8.05 6.20
CA HIS A 82 11.76 8.43 6.86
C HIS A 82 11.45 7.57 8.09
N SER A 83 10.56 8.07 8.93
CA SER A 83 9.97 7.35 10.05
C SER A 83 8.45 7.33 9.91
N GLU A 84 7.86 6.16 10.15
CA GLU A 84 6.41 5.93 10.19
C GLU A 84 6.08 5.28 11.54
N ILE A 85 5.47 6.03 12.45
CA ILE A 85 5.28 5.62 13.84
C ILE A 85 3.79 5.63 14.18
N PRO A 86 3.23 4.49 14.66
CA PRO A 86 1.85 4.46 15.16
C PRO A 86 1.65 5.46 16.30
N VAL A 87 0.52 6.17 16.28
CA VAL A 87 0.12 7.03 17.40
C VAL A 87 -0.34 6.15 18.57
N ILE A 88 0.20 6.43 19.75
CA ILE A 88 -0.19 5.74 21.01
C ILE A 88 -1.52 6.32 21.46
N MET A 89 -2.56 5.48 21.45
CA MET A 89 -3.91 5.85 21.84
C MET A 89 -4.14 5.62 23.33
N SER A 90 -4.65 6.63 24.02
CA SER A 90 -4.95 6.53 25.45
C SER A 90 -6.17 5.65 25.77
N THR A 91 -7.07 5.47 24.80
CA THR A 91 -8.37 4.79 25.00
C THR A 91 -8.50 3.48 24.24
N ASN A 92 -7.48 3.08 23.46
CA ASN A 92 -7.58 1.94 22.57
C ASN A 92 -6.24 1.22 22.45
N ASP A 93 -6.18 -0.02 22.95
CA ASP A 93 -4.99 -0.88 22.86
C ASP A 93 -4.79 -1.53 21.47
N ARG A 94 -5.69 -1.26 20.52
CA ARG A 94 -5.55 -1.81 19.17
C ARG A 94 -4.39 -1.13 18.43
N PRO A 95 -3.48 -1.90 17.82
CA PRO A 95 -2.40 -1.33 17.02
C PRO A 95 -2.95 -0.68 15.75
N ALA A 96 -2.26 0.33 15.23
CA ALA A 96 -2.54 0.84 13.89
C ALA A 96 -2.42 -0.29 12.86
N GLN A 97 -3.34 -0.29 11.89
CA GLN A 97 -3.34 -1.26 10.80
C GLN A 97 -3.19 -0.51 9.48
N GLY A 98 -2.28 -0.95 8.65
CA GLY A 98 -2.07 -0.39 7.32
C GLY A 98 -1.57 -1.45 6.34
N MET A 99 -1.66 -1.11 5.07
CA MET A 99 -1.04 -1.85 3.99
C MET A 99 -0.02 -0.95 3.30
N GLN A 100 1.22 -1.41 3.21
CA GLN A 100 2.25 -0.71 2.46
C GLN A 100 2.74 -1.59 1.31
N LEU A 101 2.69 -1.03 0.11
CA LEU A 101 3.26 -1.63 -1.10
C LEU A 101 4.60 -0.99 -1.40
N TRP A 102 5.55 -1.80 -1.83
CA TRP A 102 6.80 -1.35 -2.41
C TRP A 102 6.79 -1.63 -3.91
N VAL A 103 7.00 -0.59 -4.70
CA VAL A 103 6.90 -0.63 -6.15
C VAL A 103 8.22 -0.15 -6.74
N ALA A 104 8.89 -1.02 -7.49
CA ALA A 104 10.14 -0.65 -8.16
C ALA A 104 9.90 0.46 -9.19
N LEU A 105 10.82 1.42 -9.27
CA LEU A 105 10.79 2.46 -10.30
C LEU A 105 11.36 1.93 -11.62
N PRO A 106 10.87 2.44 -12.77
CA PRO A 106 11.56 2.27 -14.04
C PRO A 106 13.00 2.78 -13.96
N LYS A 107 13.94 2.10 -14.63
CA LYS A 107 15.38 2.40 -14.57
C LYS A 107 15.72 3.88 -14.76
N ASP A 108 14.99 4.56 -15.64
CA ASP A 108 15.24 5.97 -15.95
C ASP A 108 14.75 6.91 -14.82
N LEU A 109 13.97 6.40 -13.87
CA LEU A 109 13.42 7.15 -12.74
C LEU A 109 14.01 6.75 -11.38
N ILE A 110 14.87 5.73 -11.32
CA ILE A 110 15.50 5.27 -10.06
C ILE A 110 16.17 6.44 -9.32
N ASN A 111 16.80 7.36 -10.04
CA ASN A 111 17.49 8.52 -9.48
C ASN A 111 16.68 9.84 -9.55
N CYS A 112 15.36 9.78 -9.74
CA CYS A 112 14.53 10.98 -9.73
C CYS A 112 14.54 11.65 -8.34
N LYS A 113 14.04 12.88 -8.26
CA LYS A 113 13.88 13.57 -6.98
C LYS A 113 12.79 12.89 -6.15
N PRO A 114 12.98 12.74 -4.83
CA PRO A 114 11.92 12.32 -3.94
C PRO A 114 10.69 13.22 -4.04
N ARG A 115 9.53 12.61 -3.88
CA ARG A 115 8.26 13.35 -3.78
C ARG A 115 7.27 12.59 -2.91
N TYR A 116 6.33 13.33 -2.35
CA TYR A 116 5.19 12.81 -1.61
C TYR A 116 3.89 13.30 -2.24
N ARG A 117 2.87 12.48 -2.13
CA ARG A 117 1.49 12.85 -2.37
C ARG A 117 0.60 12.07 -1.43
N ASP A 118 -0.06 12.78 -0.55
CA ASP A 118 -1.08 12.21 0.31
C ASP A 118 -2.45 12.41 -0.34
N LEU A 119 -3.32 11.41 -0.20
CA LEU A 119 -4.73 11.50 -0.52
C LEU A 119 -5.53 11.23 0.75
N ARG A 120 -6.45 12.12 1.02
CA ARG A 120 -7.41 11.89 2.08
C ARG A 120 -8.45 10.87 1.65
N ASN A 121 -8.97 10.12 2.62
CA ASN A 121 -9.99 9.10 2.37
C ASN A 121 -11.17 9.61 1.52
N GLU A 122 -11.56 10.86 1.73
CA GLU A 122 -12.66 11.54 1.04
C GLU A 122 -12.36 11.84 -0.43
N GLU A 123 -11.10 11.87 -0.83
CA GLU A 123 -10.66 12.13 -2.19
C GLU A 123 -10.64 10.86 -3.06
N ILE A 124 -10.72 9.67 -2.43
CA ILE A 124 -10.63 8.40 -3.13
C ILE A 124 -11.97 8.07 -3.80
N PRO A 125 -12.02 7.95 -5.14
CA PRO A 125 -13.25 7.61 -5.83
C PRO A 125 -13.78 6.22 -5.45
N VAL A 126 -15.11 6.08 -5.42
CA VAL A 126 -15.80 4.86 -5.00
C VAL A 126 -16.80 4.41 -6.04
N ALA A 127 -16.70 3.18 -6.49
CA ALA A 127 -17.69 2.51 -7.32
C ALA A 127 -18.66 1.66 -6.46
N LYS A 128 -19.93 1.66 -6.81
CA LYS A 128 -21.00 0.83 -6.22
C LYS A 128 -21.80 0.17 -7.33
N PRO A 129 -21.30 -0.91 -7.94
CA PRO A 129 -21.84 -1.42 -9.21
C PRO A 129 -23.21 -2.08 -9.12
N TYR A 130 -23.68 -2.48 -7.94
CA TYR A 130 -24.88 -3.30 -7.80
C TYR A 130 -26.01 -2.69 -6.97
N ASP A 131 -25.71 -1.70 -6.14
CA ASP A 131 -26.69 -1.01 -5.28
C ASP A 131 -26.15 0.36 -4.86
N ASN A 132 -27.07 1.26 -4.48
CA ASN A 132 -26.70 2.62 -4.09
C ASN A 132 -26.11 2.70 -2.68
N ASP A 133 -26.42 1.75 -1.79
CA ASP A 133 -25.89 1.70 -0.43
C ASP A 133 -24.54 0.97 -0.34
N GLY A 134 -24.13 0.27 -1.41
CA GLY A 134 -22.85 -0.43 -1.52
C GLY A 134 -22.74 -1.70 -0.67
N LYS A 135 -23.86 -2.20 -0.12
CA LYS A 135 -23.82 -3.42 0.69
C LYS A 135 -23.44 -4.66 -0.10
N LYS A 136 -23.86 -4.73 -1.39
CA LYS A 136 -23.44 -5.82 -2.27
C LYS A 136 -21.96 -5.71 -2.60
N LEU A 137 -21.56 -4.55 -3.13
CA LEU A 137 -20.14 -4.34 -3.47
C LEU A 137 -19.81 -2.85 -3.45
N THR A 138 -18.79 -2.52 -2.71
CA THR A 138 -18.15 -1.21 -2.78
C THR A 138 -16.69 -1.39 -3.20
N VAL A 139 -16.22 -0.58 -4.13
CA VAL A 139 -14.84 -0.58 -4.60
C VAL A 139 -14.26 0.81 -4.46
N LYS A 140 -13.28 1.00 -3.56
CA LYS A 140 -12.44 2.20 -3.56
C LYS A 140 -11.39 2.05 -4.65
N VAL A 141 -11.36 3.01 -5.58
CA VAL A 141 -10.43 3.01 -6.71
C VAL A 141 -9.24 3.88 -6.34
N ILE A 142 -8.27 3.27 -5.68
CA ILE A 142 -7.07 3.95 -5.16
C ILE A 142 -6.13 4.31 -6.32
N SER A 143 -5.93 3.39 -7.25
CA SER A 143 -5.16 3.61 -8.47
C SER A 143 -5.72 2.73 -9.59
N GLY A 144 -5.88 3.30 -10.79
CA GLY A 144 -6.41 2.62 -11.97
C GLY A 144 -7.89 2.92 -12.25
N GLU A 145 -8.61 1.96 -12.82
CA GLU A 145 -10.02 2.07 -13.20
C GLU A 145 -10.77 0.78 -12.86
N SER A 146 -11.92 0.90 -12.20
CA SER A 146 -12.78 -0.23 -11.84
C SER A 146 -14.24 0.19 -11.93
N TYR A 147 -15.08 -0.63 -12.60
CA TYR A 147 -16.50 -0.34 -12.81
C TYR A 147 -16.78 1.10 -13.31
N ASP A 148 -16.04 1.52 -14.35
CA ASP A 148 -16.13 2.85 -14.98
C ASP A 148 -15.76 4.04 -14.06
N VAL A 149 -15.22 3.77 -12.88
CA VAL A 149 -14.71 4.78 -11.95
C VAL A 149 -13.18 4.80 -12.03
N LYS A 150 -12.62 6.00 -12.24
CA LYS A 150 -11.17 6.24 -12.33
C LYS A 150 -10.64 6.84 -11.04
N SER A 151 -9.42 6.42 -10.66
CA SER A 151 -8.66 7.04 -9.59
C SER A 151 -8.24 8.47 -9.90
N VAL A 152 -7.81 9.19 -8.88
CA VAL A 152 -7.05 10.43 -9.07
C VAL A 152 -5.77 10.11 -9.82
N GLN A 153 -5.48 10.86 -10.89
CA GLN A 153 -4.32 10.61 -11.76
C GLN A 153 -2.99 11.09 -11.14
N ASP A 154 -1.88 10.58 -11.68
CA ASP A 154 -0.50 11.03 -11.40
C ASP A 154 0.00 10.77 -9.98
N LEU A 155 -0.40 9.68 -9.35
CA LEU A 155 0.06 9.31 -8.02
C LEU A 155 1.41 8.58 -8.05
N ALA A 156 1.53 7.48 -8.78
CA ALA A 156 2.75 6.69 -8.93
C ALA A 156 3.40 6.88 -10.31
N TYR A 157 4.73 6.77 -10.39
CA TYR A 157 5.44 6.76 -11.66
C TYR A 157 5.35 5.40 -12.36
N THR A 158 5.46 4.32 -11.58
CA THR A 158 5.23 2.98 -12.12
C THR A 158 3.73 2.72 -12.17
N PRO A 159 3.17 2.33 -13.33
CA PRO A 159 1.76 1.99 -13.42
C PRO A 159 1.38 0.90 -12.42
N VAL A 160 0.47 1.24 -11.51
CA VAL A 160 -0.07 0.35 -10.49
C VAL A 160 -1.58 0.47 -10.51
N VAL A 161 -2.27 -0.65 -10.39
CA VAL A 161 -3.69 -0.68 -10.02
C VAL A 161 -3.82 -1.15 -8.57
N TYR A 162 -4.69 -0.49 -7.83
CA TYR A 162 -4.92 -0.77 -6.43
C TYR A 162 -6.37 -0.50 -6.07
N TYR A 163 -7.10 -1.56 -5.75
CA TYR A 163 -8.52 -1.52 -5.45
C TYR A 163 -8.78 -2.17 -4.09
N GLN A 164 -9.61 -1.50 -3.27
CA GLN A 164 -10.14 -2.05 -2.03
C GLN A 164 -11.60 -2.42 -2.26
N TYR A 165 -11.91 -3.68 -2.13
CA TYR A 165 -13.24 -4.25 -2.27
C TYR A 165 -13.84 -4.53 -0.90
N THR A 166 -15.10 -4.14 -0.71
CA THR A 166 -15.86 -4.50 0.49
C THR A 166 -17.25 -4.99 0.11
N SER A 167 -17.77 -5.96 0.87
CA SER A 167 -19.11 -6.51 0.69
C SER A 167 -19.67 -7.04 2.00
N LEU A 168 -21.01 -6.99 2.13
CA LEU A 168 -21.77 -7.59 3.23
C LEU A 168 -22.73 -8.68 2.72
N ARG A 169 -22.62 -9.10 1.46
CA ARG A 169 -23.58 -10.02 0.83
C ARG A 169 -22.89 -11.22 0.21
N LYS A 170 -23.21 -12.40 0.73
CA LYS A 170 -22.79 -13.69 0.18
C LYS A 170 -23.21 -13.83 -1.29
N GLY A 171 -22.41 -14.49 -2.09
CA GLY A 171 -22.67 -14.75 -3.50
C GLY A 171 -22.57 -13.53 -4.42
N THR A 172 -22.27 -12.33 -3.86
CA THR A 172 -22.02 -11.17 -4.70
C THR A 172 -20.78 -11.41 -5.56
N LYS A 173 -20.91 -11.27 -6.86
CA LYS A 173 -19.82 -11.43 -7.81
C LYS A 173 -18.98 -10.18 -7.90
N PHE A 174 -17.69 -10.37 -8.09
CA PHE A 174 -16.76 -9.31 -8.47
C PHE A 174 -16.03 -9.70 -9.75
N VAL A 175 -15.74 -8.68 -10.54
CA VAL A 175 -15.03 -8.84 -11.82
C VAL A 175 -14.05 -7.69 -11.95
N GLN A 176 -12.78 -7.96 -12.24
CA GLN A 176 -11.77 -6.94 -12.49
C GLN A 176 -10.93 -7.28 -13.70
N GLU A 177 -10.88 -6.37 -14.64
CA GLU A 177 -9.93 -6.44 -15.74
C GLU A 177 -8.57 -5.91 -15.30
N VAL A 178 -7.50 -6.63 -15.64
CA VAL A 178 -6.11 -6.29 -15.32
C VAL A 178 -5.26 -6.52 -16.58
N ASP A 179 -4.48 -5.52 -16.95
CA ASP A 179 -3.58 -5.62 -18.12
C ASP A 179 -2.68 -6.87 -17.99
N PRO A 180 -2.59 -7.74 -19.02
CA PRO A 180 -1.68 -8.89 -19.02
C PRO A 180 -0.20 -8.53 -18.79
N LYS A 181 0.18 -7.26 -19.02
CA LYS A 181 1.54 -6.76 -18.75
C LYS A 181 1.79 -6.43 -17.27
N MET A 182 0.83 -6.71 -16.40
CA MET A 182 0.97 -6.48 -14.96
C MET A 182 1.05 -7.79 -14.19
N ASN A 183 1.95 -7.86 -13.22
CA ASN A 183 1.87 -8.84 -12.13
C ASN A 183 0.67 -8.48 -11.25
N CYS A 184 -0.09 -9.49 -10.82
CA CYS A 184 -1.31 -9.25 -10.04
C CYS A 184 -1.44 -10.22 -8.89
N PHE A 185 -2.00 -9.72 -7.78
CA PHE A 185 -2.39 -10.55 -6.65
C PHE A 185 -3.64 -10.00 -5.95
N ILE A 186 -4.32 -10.88 -5.21
CA ILE A 186 -5.37 -10.53 -4.25
C ILE A 186 -4.85 -10.76 -2.84
N TYR A 187 -5.19 -9.86 -1.92
CA TYR A 187 -5.03 -10.07 -0.48
C TYR A 187 -6.39 -9.99 0.19
N VAL A 188 -6.81 -11.07 0.84
CA VAL A 188 -8.06 -11.12 1.64
C VAL A 188 -7.74 -10.67 3.05
N LYS A 189 -8.19 -9.46 3.41
CA LYS A 189 -7.96 -8.90 4.76
C LYS A 189 -8.94 -9.46 5.77
N GLU A 190 -10.21 -9.59 5.39
CA GLU A 190 -11.29 -10.04 6.25
C GLU A 190 -12.34 -10.82 5.45
N GLY A 191 -13.02 -11.76 6.09
CA GLY A 191 -14.03 -12.60 5.46
C GLY A 191 -13.42 -13.65 4.53
N SER A 192 -14.14 -13.97 3.47
CA SER A 192 -13.70 -14.95 2.48
C SER A 192 -14.25 -14.67 1.10
N ILE A 193 -13.48 -15.04 0.09
CA ILE A 193 -13.87 -14.99 -1.33
C ILE A 193 -13.71 -16.36 -1.97
N LYS A 194 -14.47 -16.61 -3.01
CA LYS A 194 -14.35 -17.84 -3.82
C LYS A 194 -13.91 -17.46 -5.23
N ILE A 195 -12.86 -18.10 -5.71
CA ILE A 195 -12.37 -18.00 -7.09
C ILE A 195 -12.41 -19.40 -7.69
N LYS A 196 -13.16 -19.56 -8.77
CA LYS A 196 -13.51 -20.88 -9.31
C LYS A 196 -14.12 -21.77 -8.20
N ASP A 197 -13.52 -22.91 -7.90
CA ASP A 197 -14.01 -23.87 -6.91
C ASP A 197 -13.32 -23.75 -5.54
N THR A 198 -12.41 -22.80 -5.37
CA THR A 198 -11.62 -22.66 -4.15
C THR A 198 -12.04 -21.45 -3.35
N VAL A 199 -12.26 -21.63 -2.03
CA VAL A 199 -12.52 -20.57 -1.06
C VAL A 199 -11.20 -20.14 -0.44
N TYR A 200 -10.99 -18.83 -0.37
CA TYR A 200 -9.83 -18.17 0.23
C TYR A 200 -10.27 -17.35 1.41
N GLU A 201 -9.75 -17.70 2.57
CA GLU A 201 -10.10 -17.11 3.86
C GLU A 201 -9.24 -15.87 4.18
N THR A 202 -9.60 -15.19 5.25
CA THR A 202 -8.86 -14.08 5.83
C THR A 202 -7.34 -14.32 5.85
N ASN A 203 -6.58 -13.31 5.45
CA ASN A 203 -5.11 -13.29 5.31
C ASN A 203 -4.55 -14.10 4.14
N SER A 204 -5.39 -14.61 3.25
CA SER A 204 -4.91 -15.25 2.02
C SER A 204 -4.28 -14.25 1.07
N ALA A 205 -3.08 -14.56 0.57
CA ALA A 205 -2.44 -13.86 -0.55
C ALA A 205 -2.43 -14.78 -1.78
N ILE A 206 -3.09 -14.35 -2.86
CA ILE A 206 -3.35 -15.17 -4.08
C ILE A 206 -2.68 -14.45 -5.25
N PHE A 207 -1.65 -15.06 -5.82
CA PHE A 207 -0.90 -14.53 -6.95
C PHE A 207 -1.36 -15.15 -8.26
N PHE A 208 -1.43 -14.35 -9.31
CA PHE A 208 -1.88 -14.76 -10.63
C PHE A 208 -0.75 -14.74 -11.66
N ASN A 209 -0.82 -15.67 -12.61
CA ASN A 209 0.01 -15.60 -13.82
C ASN A 209 -0.45 -14.45 -14.73
N PRO A 210 0.43 -13.85 -15.53
CA PRO A 210 0.06 -12.85 -16.53
C PRO A 210 -0.44 -13.50 -17.84
N ASP A 211 -1.24 -14.57 -17.74
CA ASP A 211 -1.74 -15.40 -18.84
C ASP A 211 -3.17 -15.06 -19.27
N GLY A 212 -3.73 -14.00 -18.70
CA GLY A 212 -5.07 -13.51 -18.99
C GLY A 212 -5.22 -12.05 -18.57
N ASN A 213 -6.43 -11.52 -18.76
CA ASN A 213 -6.78 -10.15 -18.43
C ASN A 213 -7.98 -10.02 -17.49
N LEU A 214 -8.50 -11.13 -16.96
CA LEU A 214 -9.70 -11.12 -16.14
C LEU A 214 -9.49 -11.87 -14.83
N ILE A 215 -9.92 -11.26 -13.75
CA ILE A 215 -10.06 -11.87 -12.43
C ILE A 215 -11.53 -11.78 -12.05
N GLU A 216 -12.14 -12.89 -11.70
CA GLU A 216 -13.51 -12.93 -11.20
C GLU A 216 -13.65 -13.92 -10.05
N GLY A 217 -14.63 -13.63 -9.21
CA GLY A 217 -14.96 -14.47 -8.07
C GLY A 217 -16.27 -14.02 -7.43
N GLU A 218 -16.55 -14.58 -6.28
CA GLU A 218 -17.73 -14.25 -5.48
C GLU A 218 -17.41 -14.18 -4.00
N ILE A 219 -18.23 -13.44 -3.26
CA ILE A 219 -18.16 -13.36 -1.80
C ILE A 219 -18.62 -14.69 -1.22
N ALA A 220 -17.80 -15.32 -0.40
CA ALA A 220 -18.09 -16.61 0.22
C ALA A 220 -18.54 -16.49 1.68
N ALA A 221 -18.18 -15.41 2.37
CA ALA A 221 -18.61 -15.15 3.74
C ALA A 221 -20.14 -14.98 3.84
N GLU A 222 -20.69 -15.32 4.99
CA GLU A 222 -22.13 -15.22 5.25
C GLU A 222 -22.61 -13.75 5.18
N ASP A 223 -23.92 -13.59 4.91
CA ASP A 223 -24.55 -12.27 4.88
C ASP A 223 -24.35 -11.47 6.16
N ASP A 224 -24.25 -10.15 6.01
CA ASP A 224 -23.97 -9.16 7.05
C ASP A 224 -22.62 -9.32 7.77
N LYS A 225 -21.75 -10.22 7.29
CA LYS A 225 -20.34 -10.29 7.67
C LYS A 225 -19.49 -9.56 6.64
N LEU A 226 -18.64 -8.67 7.13
CA LEU A 226 -17.73 -7.92 6.25
C LEU A 226 -16.78 -8.88 5.53
N THR A 227 -16.74 -8.75 4.22
CA THR A 227 -15.62 -9.23 3.43
C THR A 227 -14.87 -8.04 2.89
N GLU A 228 -13.57 -7.99 3.14
CA GLU A 228 -12.66 -6.96 2.66
C GLU A 228 -11.43 -7.60 2.02
N PHE A 229 -11.18 -7.24 0.77
CA PHE A 229 -10.00 -7.73 0.05
C PHE A 229 -9.48 -6.66 -0.91
N PHE A 230 -8.25 -6.85 -1.34
CA PHE A 230 -7.55 -5.94 -2.24
C PHE A 230 -7.15 -6.65 -3.51
N ILE A 231 -7.36 -6.00 -4.65
CA ILE A 231 -6.77 -6.41 -5.94
C ILE A 231 -5.70 -5.40 -6.28
N ILE A 232 -4.47 -5.89 -6.43
CA ILE A 232 -3.28 -5.08 -6.63
C ILE A 232 -2.52 -5.64 -7.82
N ALA A 233 -2.15 -4.75 -8.75
CA ALA A 233 -1.27 -5.14 -9.84
C ALA A 233 -0.29 -4.01 -10.16
N GLY A 234 0.91 -4.38 -10.62
CA GLY A 234 1.96 -3.46 -11.02
C GLY A 234 2.57 -3.87 -12.35
N GLN A 235 2.98 -2.89 -13.12
CA GLN A 235 3.61 -3.11 -14.43
C GLN A 235 4.83 -4.04 -14.30
N ILE A 236 4.92 -5.03 -15.17
CA ILE A 236 6.12 -5.84 -15.35
C ILE A 236 7.16 -4.95 -16.04
N LEU A 237 8.22 -4.61 -15.33
CA LEU A 237 9.31 -3.79 -15.86
C LEU A 237 10.29 -4.70 -16.63
N ASP A 238 10.60 -4.29 -17.87
CA ASP A 238 11.62 -4.97 -18.70
C ASP A 238 13.02 -4.50 -18.30
N GLN A 239 13.41 -4.87 -17.08
CA GLN A 239 14.69 -4.53 -16.48
C GLN A 239 15.04 -5.55 -15.40
N GLU A 240 16.32 -5.69 -15.10
CA GLU A 240 16.75 -6.38 -13.89
C GLU A 240 16.27 -5.61 -12.66
N ILE A 241 15.87 -6.33 -11.62
CA ILE A 241 15.48 -5.75 -10.33
C ILE A 241 16.32 -6.45 -9.25
N VAL A 242 17.26 -5.71 -8.70
CA VAL A 242 18.09 -6.15 -7.58
C VAL A 242 17.62 -5.43 -6.33
N GLN A 243 17.32 -6.20 -5.30
CA GLN A 243 16.88 -5.68 -4.01
C GLN A 243 17.84 -6.08 -2.90
N TYR A 244 18.28 -5.11 -2.10
CA TYR A 244 19.00 -5.35 -0.85
C TYR A 244 18.40 -4.52 0.28
N GLY A 245 17.65 -5.19 1.16
CA GLY A 245 16.86 -4.50 2.18
C GLY A 245 15.87 -3.51 1.55
N PRO A 246 15.90 -2.23 1.93
CA PRO A 246 15.01 -1.20 1.41
C PRO A 246 15.53 -0.49 0.15
N PHE A 247 16.62 -0.97 -0.44
CA PHE A 247 17.20 -0.43 -1.67
C PHE A 247 16.86 -1.31 -2.86
N ILE A 248 16.41 -0.68 -3.95
CA ILE A 248 16.12 -1.33 -5.24
C ILE A 248 16.90 -0.61 -6.34
N ASP A 249 17.57 -1.36 -7.20
CA ASP A 249 18.24 -0.84 -8.39
C ASP A 249 18.29 -1.94 -9.47
N VAL A 250 18.90 -1.64 -10.62
CA VAL A 250 19.00 -2.55 -11.77
C VAL A 250 20.27 -3.40 -11.79
N SER A 251 21.14 -3.27 -10.80
CA SER A 251 22.35 -4.09 -10.69
C SER A 251 22.87 -4.15 -9.25
N GLU A 252 23.62 -5.22 -8.93
CA GLU A 252 24.31 -5.35 -7.64
C GLU A 252 25.32 -4.22 -7.42
N GLN A 253 26.01 -3.78 -8.47
CA GLN A 253 26.98 -2.70 -8.40
C GLN A 253 26.29 -1.40 -7.95
N ASN A 254 25.14 -1.06 -8.54
CA ASN A 254 24.38 0.14 -8.16
C ASN A 254 23.86 0.05 -6.72
N ILE A 255 23.41 -1.12 -6.29
CA ILE A 255 23.00 -1.35 -4.88
C ILE A 255 24.17 -1.09 -3.93
N TYR A 256 25.36 -1.59 -4.26
CA TYR A 256 26.56 -1.35 -3.46
C TYR A 256 26.89 0.16 -3.38
N GLU A 257 26.82 0.87 -4.51
CA GLU A 257 27.04 2.32 -4.56
C GLU A 257 25.97 3.08 -3.75
N THR A 258 24.72 2.68 -3.85
CA THR A 258 23.61 3.27 -3.06
C THR A 258 23.83 3.08 -1.56
N PHE A 259 24.23 1.88 -1.13
CA PHE A 259 24.55 1.60 0.26
C PHE A 259 25.72 2.47 0.76
N ARG A 260 26.78 2.62 -0.05
CA ARG A 260 27.90 3.51 0.23
C ARG A 260 27.46 4.97 0.32
N ASN A 261 26.60 5.45 -0.60
CA ASN A 261 26.07 6.81 -0.59
C ASN A 261 25.28 7.08 0.68
N TYR A 262 24.45 6.14 1.11
CA TYR A 262 23.72 6.22 2.37
C TYR A 262 24.67 6.32 3.57
N GLN A 263 25.68 5.44 3.66
CA GLN A 263 26.65 5.48 4.75
C GLN A 263 27.47 6.79 4.79
N LEU A 264 27.79 7.33 3.64
CA LEU A 264 28.56 8.57 3.54
C LEU A 264 27.70 9.83 3.65
N GLY A 265 26.37 9.72 3.53
CA GLY A 265 25.47 10.87 3.51
C GLY A 265 25.68 11.75 2.28
N ILE A 266 25.69 11.15 1.09
CA ILE A 266 25.91 11.83 -0.21
C ILE A 266 24.92 11.29 -1.25
N ASN A 267 24.83 11.97 -2.41
CA ASN A 267 24.09 11.51 -3.60
C ASN A 267 22.62 11.12 -3.30
N GLY A 268 21.90 11.99 -2.60
CA GLY A 268 20.49 11.78 -2.24
C GLY A 268 20.28 11.53 -0.74
N PHE A 269 21.37 11.30 0.02
CA PHE A 269 21.31 11.06 1.46
C PHE A 269 22.03 12.14 2.29
N GLU A 270 22.18 13.36 1.74
CA GLU A 270 22.94 14.46 2.37
C GLU A 270 22.43 14.80 3.78
N ASN A 271 21.13 14.72 4.00
CA ASN A 271 20.51 15.08 5.27
C ASN A 271 20.59 13.98 6.34
N VAL A 272 20.99 12.75 5.99
CA VAL A 272 20.95 11.61 6.92
C VAL A 272 21.75 11.81 8.20
N ARG A 273 22.83 12.62 8.13
CA ARG A 273 23.72 12.88 9.28
C ARG A 273 23.23 13.95 10.22
N THR A 274 22.35 14.83 9.75
CA THR A 274 21.86 15.98 10.51
C THR A 274 20.39 15.85 10.90
N TRP A 275 19.66 14.99 10.22
CA TRP A 275 18.25 14.75 10.52
C TRP A 275 18.11 13.84 11.75
N ASN A 276 17.25 14.28 12.66
CA ASN A 276 16.83 13.51 13.81
C ASN A 276 15.31 13.50 13.82
N SER A 277 14.73 12.32 13.73
CA SER A 277 13.29 12.16 13.80
C SER A 277 12.75 12.63 15.16
N VAL A 278 11.72 13.47 15.14
CA VAL A 278 11.06 13.90 16.38
C VAL A 278 10.05 12.87 16.86
N ILE A 279 9.64 11.93 15.98
CA ILE A 279 8.66 10.89 16.29
C ILE A 279 9.28 9.55 16.68
N ASP A 280 10.58 9.35 16.57
CA ASP A 280 11.26 8.09 16.88
C ASP A 280 11.06 7.59 18.32
N LYS A 281 10.79 8.50 19.24
CA LYS A 281 10.55 8.18 20.65
C LYS A 281 9.09 7.80 20.94
N GLY A 282 8.26 7.79 19.92
CA GLY A 282 6.82 7.56 19.98
C GLY A 282 6.02 8.84 19.74
N VAL A 283 4.78 8.66 19.38
CA VAL A 283 3.82 9.74 19.11
C VAL A 283 2.60 9.55 20.00
N ASP A 284 2.30 10.56 20.81
CA ASP A 284 1.09 10.58 21.62
C ASP A 284 -0.07 11.31 20.87
N GLU A 285 -1.26 11.22 21.45
CA GLU A 285 -2.44 11.90 20.91
C GLU A 285 -2.30 13.43 20.83
N ASN A 286 -1.51 14.06 21.70
CA ASN A 286 -1.37 15.52 21.71
C ASN A 286 -0.57 15.99 20.50
N LEU A 287 0.53 15.31 20.19
CA LEU A 287 1.31 15.60 18.99
C LEU A 287 0.49 15.31 17.72
N ALA A 288 -0.27 14.21 17.71
CA ALA A 288 -1.15 13.88 16.58
C ALA A 288 -2.24 14.94 16.37
N LYS A 289 -2.88 15.42 17.45
CA LYS A 289 -3.85 16.51 17.41
C LYS A 289 -3.24 17.82 16.88
N GLU A 290 -2.03 18.16 17.35
CA GLU A 290 -1.32 19.35 16.87
C GLU A 290 -1.05 19.29 15.36
N TRP A 291 -0.58 18.15 14.86
CA TRP A 291 -0.23 18.03 13.45
C TRP A 291 -1.49 18.01 12.56
N LEU A 292 -2.54 17.27 12.96
CA LEU A 292 -3.80 17.27 12.21
C LEU A 292 -4.45 18.66 12.16
N ALA A 293 -4.44 19.39 13.28
CA ALA A 293 -5.00 20.74 13.31
C ALA A 293 -4.29 21.72 12.36
N LYS A 294 -3.00 21.56 12.13
CA LYS A 294 -2.25 22.36 11.13
C LYS A 294 -2.72 22.10 9.70
N ASP A 295 -3.17 20.89 9.44
CA ASP A 295 -3.72 20.48 8.14
C ASP A 295 -5.24 20.74 8.05
N GLY A 296 -5.86 21.31 9.10
CA GLY A 296 -7.30 21.60 9.15
C GLY A 296 -8.20 20.42 9.49
N TYR A 297 -7.65 19.35 10.09
CA TYR A 297 -8.38 18.15 10.48
C TYR A 297 -8.50 18.01 11.99
N GLU A 298 -9.59 17.35 12.42
CA GLU A 298 -9.79 16.98 13.81
C GLU A 298 -9.26 15.55 14.07
N PHE A 299 -8.69 15.36 15.25
CA PHE A 299 -8.34 14.05 15.76
C PHE A 299 -9.59 13.43 16.41
N VAL A 300 -10.07 12.33 15.85
CA VAL A 300 -11.25 11.61 16.36
C VAL A 300 -10.80 10.26 16.95
N PRO A 301 -10.75 10.11 18.28
CA PRO A 301 -10.45 8.83 18.90
C PRO A 301 -11.51 7.79 18.48
N HIS A 302 -11.08 6.66 17.95
CA HIS A 302 -12.00 5.54 17.74
C HIS A 302 -12.45 4.97 19.11
N LYS A 303 -13.78 4.85 19.28
CA LYS A 303 -14.40 4.26 20.46
C LYS A 303 -14.26 2.73 20.49
#